data_01a606f83770a68ed51b04b232751b60
#
_entry.id   01a606f83770a68ed51b04b232751b60
#
_cell.length_a   1.000
_cell.length_b   1.000
_cell.length_c   1.000
_cell.angle_alpha   90.00
_cell.angle_beta   90.00
_cell.angle_gamma   90.00
#
_symmetry.space_group_name_H-M   'P 1'
#
loop_
_entity.id
_entity.type
_entity.pdbx_description
1 polymer ?
#
loop_
_entity_poly.entity_id
_entity_poly.type
_entity_poly.pdbx_seq_one_letter_code
_entity_poly.pdbx_strand_id
1 'polypeptide(L)'
;MEYDLNENTFFVKELFSPKLIKLGYYNYYILEKAGLSHKQILKRIPKDSLFCGIKDKNATTTQWFCTKQDIEEINEENLKITYKGQSNEKIWIGKHKENSFSVLIKLNSSENDKLFKLKRELVGNYFGEQRFDARVEKFYELQQKGEYEAALKYFLTAKSKFDSENSTKIKQLIKEKWGAWKEISRSEIIPEAKKELFHFLEKKENYKEAFMFVEKKSLKQMLKAIQAKRFNDTLEQLMIAKNCKGLRATKALPRKIMITPTEFEKKFGLRKMERKTFFKAKKFRLKTTNKEDEYWTHFALPTGCYATIYLKFLKESLL
;
A
#
# COMPACT_ATOMS: atom_id res chain seq x y z
N MET A 1 -25.02 2.76 5.21
CA MET A 1 -23.96 3.62 4.60
C MET A 1 -23.39 2.98 3.35
N GLU A 2 -23.35 3.71 2.22
CA GLU A 2 -22.71 3.30 0.97
C GLU A 2 -21.64 4.30 0.56
N TYR A 3 -20.63 3.87 -0.17
CA TYR A 3 -19.59 4.73 -0.73
C TYR A 3 -18.91 4.07 -1.93
N ASP A 4 -18.44 4.89 -2.85
CA ASP A 4 -17.57 4.52 -3.95
C ASP A 4 -16.27 5.35 -3.86
N LEU A 5 -15.12 4.74 -4.11
CA LEU A 5 -13.82 5.38 -3.97
C LEU A 5 -13.16 5.60 -5.34
N ASN A 6 -13.36 6.79 -5.87
CA ASN A 6 -12.75 7.24 -7.11
C ASN A 6 -12.26 8.69 -6.97
N GLU A 7 -11.65 9.23 -8.02
CA GLU A 7 -11.07 10.59 -8.00
C GLU A 7 -12.06 11.71 -7.73
N ASN A 8 -13.38 11.49 -7.92
CA ASN A 8 -14.43 12.49 -7.67
C ASN A 8 -15.05 12.38 -6.28
N THR A 9 -14.89 11.24 -5.62
CA THR A 9 -15.58 10.90 -4.37
C THR A 9 -14.61 10.64 -3.21
N PHE A 10 -13.31 10.57 -3.50
CA PHE A 10 -12.27 10.24 -2.52
C PHE A 10 -11.07 11.18 -2.62
N PHE A 11 -10.91 12.04 -1.63
CA PHE A 11 -9.83 13.01 -1.53
C PHE A 11 -8.91 12.68 -0.37
N VAL A 12 -7.61 12.76 -0.60
CA VAL A 12 -6.57 12.48 0.41
C VAL A 12 -5.57 13.63 0.45
N LYS A 13 -5.38 14.22 1.63
CA LYS A 13 -4.41 15.30 1.83
C LYS A 13 -3.44 14.96 2.96
N GLU A 14 -2.15 15.09 2.72
CA GLU A 14 -1.14 15.00 3.78
C GLU A 14 -1.27 16.19 4.74
N LEU A 15 -1.39 15.91 6.03
CA LEU A 15 -1.30 16.92 7.08
C LEU A 15 0.18 17.07 7.47
N PHE A 16 0.87 17.89 6.70
CA PHE A 16 2.27 18.20 6.86
C PHE A 16 2.50 19.70 6.67
N SER A 17 3.28 20.29 7.56
CA SER A 17 3.67 21.71 7.49
C SER A 17 5.19 21.78 7.59
N PRO A 18 5.90 21.88 6.47
CA PRO A 18 7.36 22.02 6.46
C PRO A 18 7.77 23.38 7.03
N LYS A 19 8.94 23.42 7.65
CA LYS A 19 9.58 24.68 8.01
C LYS A 19 10.27 25.25 6.77
N LEU A 20 9.63 26.20 6.11
CA LEU A 20 10.17 26.86 4.93
C LEU A 20 11.01 28.07 5.32
N ILE A 21 12.06 28.34 4.54
CA ILE A 21 13.03 29.44 4.68
C ILE A 21 13.29 30.08 3.33
N LYS A 22 13.93 31.26 3.29
CA LYS A 22 14.24 31.97 2.04
C LYS A 22 15.28 31.29 1.16
N LEU A 23 16.31 30.70 1.79
CA LEU A 23 17.40 29.97 1.12
C LEU A 23 17.63 28.65 1.83
N GLY A 24 17.48 27.53 1.10
CA GLY A 24 17.62 26.19 1.62
C GLY A 24 18.10 25.20 0.54
N TYR A 25 18.48 24.00 0.98
CA TYR A 25 19.01 22.96 0.09
C TYR A 25 17.97 22.22 -0.70
N TYR A 26 16.69 22.26 -0.31
CA TYR A 26 15.60 21.51 -0.94
C TYR A 26 14.48 22.45 -1.31
N ASN A 27 14.06 22.42 -2.56
CA ASN A 27 12.86 23.06 -3.07
C ASN A 27 11.64 22.23 -2.72
N TYR A 28 10.63 22.81 -2.13
CA TYR A 28 9.42 22.17 -1.67
C TYR A 28 8.23 22.51 -2.55
N TYR A 29 7.50 21.48 -2.91
CA TYR A 29 6.34 21.56 -3.79
C TYR A 29 5.14 20.87 -3.19
N ILE A 30 3.95 21.37 -3.52
CA ILE A 30 2.69 20.63 -3.37
C ILE A 30 2.39 19.97 -4.72
N LEU A 31 2.10 18.69 -4.67
CA LEU A 31 1.62 17.88 -5.77
C LEU A 31 0.15 17.55 -5.55
N GLU A 32 -0.73 17.96 -6.48
CA GLU A 32 -2.12 17.58 -6.55
C GLU A 32 -2.31 16.71 -7.80
N LYS A 33 -2.92 15.54 -7.66
CA LYS A 33 -3.16 14.62 -8.77
C LYS A 33 -4.48 13.90 -8.65
N ALA A 34 -5.11 13.57 -9.79
CA ALA A 34 -6.29 12.73 -9.92
C ALA A 34 -6.03 11.62 -10.95
N GLY A 35 -6.39 10.37 -10.65
CA GLY A 35 -6.28 9.23 -11.58
C GLY A 35 -4.85 8.82 -11.99
N LEU A 36 -3.82 9.49 -11.50
CA LEU A 36 -2.42 9.23 -11.87
C LEU A 36 -1.71 8.33 -10.85
N SER A 37 -1.01 7.33 -11.34
CA SER A 37 -0.15 6.47 -10.52
C SER A 37 1.14 7.19 -10.11
N HIS A 38 1.73 6.78 -9.00
CA HIS A 38 3.03 7.31 -8.56
C HIS A 38 4.14 7.13 -9.64
N LYS A 39 4.11 6.04 -10.39
CA LYS A 39 5.07 5.79 -11.50
C LYS A 39 4.94 6.81 -12.63
N GLN A 40 3.73 7.26 -12.96
CA GLN A 40 3.51 8.31 -13.95
C GLN A 40 4.05 9.65 -13.46
N ILE A 41 3.84 9.99 -12.17
CA ILE A 41 4.40 11.20 -11.56
C ILE A 41 5.92 11.20 -11.61
N LEU A 42 6.57 10.09 -11.23
CA LEU A 42 8.04 9.98 -11.23
C LEU A 42 8.68 10.15 -12.61
N LYS A 43 7.94 10.07 -13.71
CA LYS A 43 8.42 10.37 -15.05
C LYS A 43 8.43 11.86 -15.38
N ARG A 44 7.75 12.67 -14.59
CA ARG A 44 7.50 14.09 -14.83
C ARG A 44 8.25 15.02 -13.86
N ILE A 45 8.94 14.45 -12.89
CA ILE A 45 9.69 15.18 -11.87
C ILE A 45 11.11 14.62 -11.73
N PRO A 46 12.05 15.35 -11.13
CA PRO A 46 13.42 14.91 -10.94
C PRO A 46 13.51 13.57 -10.18
N LYS A 47 14.51 12.77 -10.53
CA LYS A 47 14.75 11.44 -9.93
C LYS A 47 15.11 11.50 -8.44
N ASP A 48 15.64 12.62 -7.96
CA ASP A 48 15.99 12.87 -6.57
C ASP A 48 14.79 13.34 -5.71
N SER A 49 13.58 13.41 -6.28
CA SER A 49 12.36 13.81 -5.58
C SER A 49 12.02 12.87 -4.44
N LEU A 50 11.79 13.44 -3.26
CA LEU A 50 11.50 12.74 -2.01
C LEU A 50 10.06 13.00 -1.56
N PHE A 51 9.36 11.97 -1.12
CA PHE A 51 7.96 12.01 -0.69
C PHE A 51 7.78 11.53 0.74
N CYS A 52 6.74 12.02 1.42
CA CYS A 52 6.30 11.48 2.72
C CYS A 52 5.66 10.09 2.60
N GLY A 53 5.16 9.72 1.44
CA GLY A 53 4.53 8.42 1.15
C GLY A 53 3.96 8.35 -0.26
N ILE A 54 3.51 7.18 -0.63
CA ILE A 54 2.83 6.94 -1.91
C ILE A 54 1.32 7.10 -1.68
N LYS A 55 0.64 7.78 -2.60
CA LYS A 55 -0.81 7.96 -2.58
C LYS A 55 -1.50 7.11 -3.64
N ASP A 56 -2.74 6.74 -3.34
CA ASP A 56 -3.58 5.93 -4.22
C ASP A 56 -3.74 6.60 -5.60
N LYS A 57 -3.87 5.77 -6.63
CA LYS A 57 -4.20 6.21 -7.97
C LYS A 57 -5.66 6.64 -8.07
N ASN A 58 -6.56 5.90 -7.41
CA ASN A 58 -8.01 6.08 -7.52
C ASN A 58 -8.56 7.20 -6.61
N ALA A 59 -7.70 8.12 -6.15
CA ALA A 59 -8.07 9.24 -5.32
C ALA A 59 -7.54 10.54 -5.90
N THR A 60 -8.23 11.64 -5.69
CA THR A 60 -7.63 12.97 -5.81
C THR A 60 -6.78 13.22 -4.58
N THR A 61 -5.50 13.50 -4.78
CA THR A 61 -4.54 13.56 -3.68
C THR A 61 -3.72 14.83 -3.68
N THR A 62 -3.52 15.40 -2.48
CA THR A 62 -2.61 16.51 -2.24
C THR A 62 -1.49 16.03 -1.32
N GLN A 63 -0.25 16.11 -1.77
CA GLN A 63 0.92 15.67 -1.02
C GLN A 63 2.11 16.61 -1.20
N TRP A 64 3.03 16.54 -0.26
CA TRP A 64 4.29 17.27 -0.33
C TRP A 64 5.40 16.40 -0.94
N PHE A 65 6.26 17.04 -1.71
CA PHE A 65 7.55 16.47 -2.06
C PHE A 65 8.64 17.56 -2.07
N CYS A 66 9.87 17.13 -2.01
CA CYS A 66 11.02 18.02 -2.17
C CYS A 66 12.07 17.41 -3.09
N THR A 67 12.85 18.28 -3.71
CA THR A 67 13.98 17.94 -4.58
C THR A 67 15.05 19.02 -4.46
N LYS A 68 16.28 18.76 -4.91
CA LYS A 68 17.34 19.76 -5.00
C LYS A 68 17.28 20.57 -6.29
N GLN A 69 16.49 20.12 -7.26
CA GLN A 69 16.36 20.76 -8.55
C GLN A 69 15.18 21.72 -8.57
N ASP A 70 15.26 22.76 -9.38
CA ASP A 70 14.12 23.59 -9.70
C ASP A 70 13.22 22.86 -10.71
N ILE A 71 11.92 23.01 -10.51
CA ILE A 71 10.89 22.42 -11.37
C ILE A 71 9.94 23.55 -11.74
N GLU A 72 9.62 23.64 -13.01
CA GLU A 72 8.54 24.51 -13.48
C GLU A 72 7.20 24.04 -12.90
N GLU A 73 6.37 24.98 -12.54
CA GLU A 73 5.03 24.70 -12.05
C GLU A 73 4.19 24.03 -13.15
N ILE A 74 3.45 23.00 -12.81
CA ILE A 74 2.53 22.31 -13.72
C ILE A 74 1.10 22.65 -13.30
N ASN A 75 0.27 23.01 -14.26
CA ASN A 75 -1.15 23.26 -14.04
C ASN A 75 -1.97 22.62 -15.16
N GLU A 76 -2.18 21.31 -15.04
CA GLU A 76 -2.98 20.48 -15.95
C GLU A 76 -4.26 20.01 -15.23
N GLU A 77 -5.24 19.54 -15.95
CA GLU A 77 -6.52 19.07 -15.42
C GLU A 77 -6.36 18.03 -14.28
N ASN A 78 -5.45 17.08 -14.47
CA ASN A 78 -5.26 15.95 -13.55
C ASN A 78 -3.94 15.97 -12.79
N LEU A 79 -3.10 17.02 -12.97
CA LEU A 79 -1.82 17.20 -12.33
C LEU A 79 -1.49 18.66 -12.11
N LYS A 80 -1.32 19.03 -10.83
CA LYS A 80 -0.82 20.36 -10.47
C LYS A 80 0.40 20.23 -9.56
N ILE A 81 1.47 20.96 -9.91
CA ILE A 81 2.68 21.08 -9.10
C ILE A 81 2.92 22.54 -8.84
N THR A 82 2.94 22.92 -7.56
CA THR A 82 3.10 24.31 -7.14
C THR A 82 4.28 24.44 -6.19
N TYR A 83 5.19 25.34 -6.47
CA TYR A 83 6.31 25.70 -5.60
C TYR A 83 5.82 26.37 -4.31
N LYS A 84 6.48 26.06 -3.18
CA LYS A 84 6.09 26.60 -1.85
C LYS A 84 7.22 27.26 -1.08
N GLY A 85 8.45 27.07 -1.50
CA GLY A 85 9.64 27.64 -0.83
C GLY A 85 10.72 26.59 -0.62
N GLN A 86 11.71 26.90 0.17
CA GLN A 86 12.87 26.05 0.42
C GLN A 86 12.97 25.62 1.88
N SER A 87 13.75 24.58 2.12
CA SER A 87 14.09 24.10 3.47
C SER A 87 15.46 23.43 3.49
N ASN A 88 16.12 23.44 4.63
CA ASN A 88 17.33 22.63 4.86
C ASN A 88 17.00 21.17 5.22
N GLU A 89 15.75 20.90 5.56
CA GLU A 89 15.32 19.54 5.90
C GLU A 89 14.82 18.81 4.65
N LYS A 90 15.23 17.56 4.48
CA LYS A 90 14.65 16.68 3.45
C LYS A 90 13.35 16.04 3.93
N ILE A 91 12.51 15.66 2.97
CA ILE A 91 11.36 14.78 3.21
C ILE A 91 11.84 13.32 3.24
N TRP A 92 11.21 12.51 4.08
CA TRP A 92 11.38 11.04 4.09
C TRP A 92 10.03 10.35 4.29
N ILE A 93 9.95 9.07 3.94
CA ILE A 93 8.73 8.28 4.07
C ILE A 93 8.28 8.23 5.53
N GLY A 94 7.05 8.67 5.79
CA GLY A 94 6.48 8.72 7.14
C GLY A 94 6.75 10.01 7.92
N LYS A 95 7.37 11.03 7.32
CA LYS A 95 7.61 12.33 8.00
C LYS A 95 6.32 13.04 8.42
N HIS A 96 5.25 12.95 7.62
CA HIS A 96 3.94 13.47 7.99
C HIS A 96 3.29 12.60 9.07
N LYS A 97 2.52 13.22 9.96
CA LYS A 97 1.91 12.51 11.11
C LYS A 97 0.53 11.92 10.79
N GLU A 98 -0.22 12.57 9.92
CA GLU A 98 -1.62 12.25 9.61
C GLU A 98 -1.93 12.53 8.14
N ASN A 99 -2.93 11.80 7.61
CA ASN A 99 -3.60 12.14 6.37
C ASN A 99 -5.04 12.57 6.69
N SER A 100 -5.51 13.61 6.02
CA SER A 100 -6.92 14.00 6.00
C SER A 100 -7.61 13.34 4.81
N PHE A 101 -8.80 12.86 5.04
CA PHE A 101 -9.64 12.19 4.05
C PHE A 101 -10.97 12.93 3.94
N SER A 102 -11.47 13.06 2.72
CA SER A 102 -12.84 13.47 2.43
C SER A 102 -13.46 12.41 1.51
N VAL A 103 -14.57 11.83 1.93
CA VAL A 103 -15.23 10.74 1.22
C VAL A 103 -16.70 11.08 1.07
N LEU A 104 -17.21 10.95 -0.15
CA LEU A 104 -18.62 11.05 -0.42
C LEU A 104 -19.31 9.75 -0.01
N ILE A 105 -20.33 9.85 0.85
CA ILE A 105 -21.08 8.70 1.38
C ILE A 105 -22.57 8.93 1.23
N LYS A 106 -23.33 7.87 1.10
CA LYS A 106 -24.78 7.89 1.21
C LYS A 106 -25.21 7.29 2.53
N LEU A 107 -26.09 7.98 3.24
CA LEU A 107 -26.60 7.62 4.57
C LEU A 107 -28.10 7.83 4.62
N ASN A 108 -28.82 6.91 5.26
CA ASN A 108 -30.20 7.18 5.67
C ASN A 108 -30.21 8.17 6.85
N SER A 109 -31.23 8.97 6.95
CA SER A 109 -31.36 10.02 7.99
C SER A 109 -31.20 9.48 9.42
N SER A 110 -31.64 8.26 9.71
CA SER A 110 -31.48 7.58 11.02
C SER A 110 -30.03 7.16 11.35
N GLU A 111 -29.11 7.14 10.37
CA GLU A 111 -27.74 6.71 10.55
C GLU A 111 -26.81 7.85 11.00
N ASN A 112 -27.20 9.11 10.78
CA ASN A 112 -26.37 10.30 11.08
C ASN A 112 -25.95 10.37 12.55
N ASP A 113 -26.90 10.25 13.48
CA ASP A 113 -26.62 10.36 14.92
C ASP A 113 -25.78 9.19 15.43
N LYS A 114 -25.98 7.99 14.87
CA LYS A 114 -25.16 6.83 15.17
C LYS A 114 -23.71 7.08 14.76
N LEU A 115 -23.46 7.59 13.54
CA LEU A 115 -22.12 7.92 13.04
C LEU A 115 -21.37 8.90 13.94
N PHE A 116 -22.03 9.93 14.46
CA PHE A 116 -21.38 10.88 15.37
C PHE A 116 -20.90 10.24 16.68
N LYS A 117 -21.58 9.21 17.18
CA LYS A 117 -21.14 8.46 18.36
C LYS A 117 -19.87 7.62 18.06
N LEU A 118 -19.74 7.08 16.85
CA LEU A 118 -18.62 6.25 16.42
C LEU A 118 -17.28 6.99 16.29
N LYS A 119 -17.28 8.32 16.13
CA LYS A 119 -16.04 9.14 15.98
C LYS A 119 -15.05 9.00 17.13
N ARG A 120 -15.49 8.53 18.31
CA ARG A 120 -14.66 8.38 19.51
C ARG A 120 -14.10 6.97 19.68
N GLU A 121 -14.57 6.01 18.91
CA GLU A 121 -14.18 4.61 19.01
C GLU A 121 -12.75 4.35 18.57
N LEU A 122 -12.17 3.29 19.11
CA LEU A 122 -10.90 2.75 18.66
C LEU A 122 -11.17 1.71 17.56
N VAL A 123 -10.35 1.75 16.51
CA VAL A 123 -10.50 0.88 15.35
C VAL A 123 -9.25 0.01 15.19
N GLY A 124 -9.41 -1.28 14.95
CA GLY A 124 -8.31 -2.20 14.67
C GLY A 124 -7.49 -1.72 13.46
N ASN A 125 -6.16 -1.63 13.64
CA ASN A 125 -5.27 -1.05 12.64
C ASN A 125 -4.81 -2.09 11.61
N TYR A 126 -5.75 -2.78 10.99
CA TYR A 126 -5.47 -3.74 9.92
C TYR A 126 -4.80 -3.09 8.71
N PHE A 127 -4.01 -3.86 7.99
CA PHE A 127 -3.67 -3.52 6.61
C PHE A 127 -4.89 -3.73 5.73
N GLY A 128 -5.16 -2.77 4.83
CA GLY A 128 -6.28 -2.86 3.90
C GLY A 128 -6.07 -3.92 2.81
N GLU A 129 -7.16 -4.37 2.21
CA GLU A 129 -7.20 -5.44 1.19
C GLU A 129 -6.32 -5.13 -0.02
N GLN A 130 -6.15 -3.85 -0.38
CA GLN A 130 -5.24 -3.43 -1.45
C GLN A 130 -3.78 -3.85 -1.23
N ARG A 131 -3.41 -4.20 0.01
CA ARG A 131 -2.08 -4.70 0.35
C ARG A 131 -1.87 -6.13 -0.10
N PHE A 132 -2.96 -6.87 -0.28
CA PHE A 132 -2.96 -8.29 -0.56
C PHE A 132 -3.42 -8.56 -2.00
N ASP A 133 -2.56 -9.20 -2.77
CA ASP A 133 -2.92 -9.85 -4.02
C ASP A 133 -3.31 -11.29 -3.67
N ALA A 134 -4.27 -11.88 -4.37
CA ALA A 134 -4.66 -13.28 -4.18
C ALA A 134 -3.46 -14.26 -4.22
N ARG A 135 -2.38 -13.86 -4.88
CA ARG A 135 -1.13 -14.61 -4.92
C ARG A 135 -0.40 -14.69 -3.57
N VAL A 136 -0.61 -13.73 -2.67
CA VAL A 136 0.09 -13.64 -1.38
C VAL A 136 -0.25 -14.81 -0.49
N GLU A 137 -1.52 -15.18 -0.40
CA GLU A 137 -1.97 -16.30 0.45
C GLU A 137 -1.38 -17.62 0.00
N LYS A 138 -1.53 -17.94 -1.28
CA LYS A 138 -1.01 -19.21 -1.81
C LYS A 138 0.51 -19.32 -1.73
N PHE A 139 1.21 -18.23 -2.06
CA PHE A 139 2.67 -18.21 -1.93
C PHE A 139 3.11 -18.39 -0.46
N TYR A 140 2.43 -17.72 0.49
CA TYR A 140 2.72 -17.86 1.91
C TYR A 140 2.46 -19.27 2.41
N GLU A 141 1.34 -19.90 2.04
CA GLU A 141 1.01 -21.29 2.37
C GLU A 141 2.11 -22.26 1.93
N LEU A 142 2.51 -22.18 0.64
CA LEU A 142 3.57 -23.03 0.08
C LEU A 142 4.90 -22.83 0.81
N GLN A 143 5.24 -21.59 1.12
CA GLN A 143 6.47 -21.26 1.85
C GLN A 143 6.46 -21.82 3.28
N GLN A 144 5.32 -21.76 3.98
CA GLN A 144 5.16 -22.30 5.33
C GLN A 144 5.33 -23.84 5.36
N LYS A 145 4.87 -24.52 4.32
CA LYS A 145 5.02 -25.97 4.16
C LYS A 145 6.44 -26.38 3.72
N GLY A 146 7.31 -25.42 3.40
CA GLY A 146 8.64 -25.70 2.85
C GLY A 146 8.63 -26.19 1.39
N GLU A 147 7.50 -26.08 0.70
CA GLU A 147 7.29 -26.47 -0.70
C GLU A 147 7.91 -25.42 -1.65
N TYR A 148 9.24 -25.27 -1.61
CA TYR A 148 9.95 -24.20 -2.33
C TYR A 148 9.87 -24.32 -3.84
N GLU A 149 9.78 -25.53 -4.40
CA GLU A 149 9.55 -25.73 -5.83
C GLU A 149 8.19 -25.16 -6.25
N ALA A 150 7.13 -25.61 -5.59
CA ALA A 150 5.78 -25.14 -5.85
C ALA A 150 5.65 -23.62 -5.61
N ALA A 151 6.31 -23.09 -4.57
CA ALA A 151 6.35 -21.65 -4.29
C ALA A 151 7.05 -20.86 -5.41
N LEU A 152 8.18 -21.35 -5.93
CA LEU A 152 8.91 -20.70 -7.03
C LEU A 152 8.09 -20.76 -8.32
N LYS A 153 7.55 -21.94 -8.65
CA LYS A 153 6.66 -22.12 -9.80
C LYS A 153 5.49 -21.16 -9.75
N TYR A 154 4.82 -21.07 -8.59
CA TYR A 154 3.71 -20.17 -8.38
C TYR A 154 4.12 -18.71 -8.53
N PHE A 155 5.23 -18.30 -7.92
CA PHE A 155 5.76 -16.93 -8.02
C PHE A 155 6.03 -16.51 -9.47
N LEU A 156 6.59 -17.40 -10.28
CA LEU A 156 6.97 -17.15 -11.66
C LEU A 156 5.81 -17.22 -12.65
N THR A 157 4.77 -18.02 -12.36
CA THR A 157 3.72 -18.34 -13.34
C THR A 157 2.32 -17.85 -12.99
N ALA A 158 2.06 -17.46 -11.72
CA ALA A 158 0.74 -17.00 -11.31
C ALA A 158 0.33 -15.71 -12.06
N LYS A 159 -0.89 -15.71 -12.61
CA LYS A 159 -1.44 -14.57 -13.33
C LYS A 159 -1.66 -13.37 -12.40
N SER A 160 -1.45 -12.17 -12.93
CA SER A 160 -1.75 -10.90 -12.29
C SER A 160 -2.62 -10.07 -13.22
N LYS A 161 -3.53 -9.28 -12.64
CA LYS A 161 -4.32 -8.30 -13.41
C LYS A 161 -3.49 -7.19 -14.07
N PHE A 162 -2.21 -7.11 -13.72
CA PHE A 162 -1.27 -6.13 -14.26
C PHE A 162 -0.29 -6.74 -15.27
N ASP A 163 -0.47 -8.01 -15.66
CA ASP A 163 0.41 -8.65 -16.63
C ASP A 163 0.24 -8.02 -18.02
N SER A 164 1.36 -7.69 -18.64
CA SER A 164 1.39 -7.39 -20.06
C SER A 164 1.27 -8.66 -20.89
N GLU A 165 0.97 -8.53 -22.17
CA GLU A 165 0.92 -9.67 -23.10
C GLU A 165 2.23 -10.45 -23.10
N ASN A 166 3.37 -9.75 -23.15
CA ASN A 166 4.69 -10.39 -23.08
C ASN A 166 4.92 -11.10 -21.75
N SER A 167 4.51 -10.50 -20.62
CA SER A 167 4.58 -11.15 -19.30
C SER A 167 3.75 -12.42 -19.26
N THR A 168 2.58 -12.42 -19.90
CA THR A 168 1.70 -13.60 -19.98
C THR A 168 2.33 -14.72 -20.81
N LYS A 169 2.93 -14.41 -21.96
CA LYS A 169 3.66 -15.37 -22.81
C LYS A 169 4.83 -16.02 -22.04
N ILE A 170 5.62 -15.19 -21.32
CA ILE A 170 6.74 -15.69 -20.50
C ILE A 170 6.23 -16.65 -19.41
N LYS A 171 5.18 -16.28 -18.69
CA LYS A 171 4.60 -17.11 -17.63
C LYS A 171 4.07 -18.43 -18.16
N GLN A 172 3.44 -18.42 -19.31
CA GLN A 172 2.93 -19.61 -19.97
C GLN A 172 4.06 -20.55 -20.38
N LEU A 173 5.10 -20.02 -21.05
CA LEU A 173 6.28 -20.81 -21.40
C LEU A 173 6.91 -21.50 -20.18
N ILE A 174 7.13 -20.74 -19.09
CA ILE A 174 7.71 -21.28 -17.86
C ILE A 174 6.81 -22.39 -17.27
N LYS A 175 5.47 -22.20 -17.30
CA LYS A 175 4.52 -23.17 -16.78
C LYS A 175 4.52 -24.47 -17.58
N GLU A 176 4.53 -24.38 -18.90
CA GLU A 176 4.47 -25.52 -19.81
C GLU A 176 5.77 -26.31 -19.83
N LYS A 177 6.90 -25.63 -19.78
CA LYS A 177 8.23 -26.24 -19.85
C LYS A 177 8.91 -26.38 -18.49
N TRP A 178 8.14 -26.41 -17.40
CA TRP A 178 8.70 -26.56 -16.05
C TRP A 178 9.57 -27.82 -15.93
N GLY A 179 10.82 -27.66 -15.51
CA GLY A 179 11.84 -28.71 -15.47
C GLY A 179 12.77 -28.72 -16.69
N ALA A 180 12.34 -28.24 -17.84
CA ALA A 180 13.17 -28.12 -19.03
C ALA A 180 14.01 -26.83 -19.02
N TRP A 181 14.85 -26.64 -17.98
CA TRP A 181 15.53 -25.37 -17.69
C TRP A 181 16.40 -24.88 -18.83
N LYS A 182 17.08 -25.79 -19.52
CA LYS A 182 17.92 -25.47 -20.68
C LYS A 182 17.12 -24.90 -21.85
N GLU A 183 15.92 -25.42 -22.09
CA GLU A 183 15.04 -24.91 -23.15
C GLU A 183 14.48 -23.53 -22.78
N ILE A 184 14.06 -23.34 -21.53
CA ILE A 184 13.56 -22.06 -21.05
C ILE A 184 14.65 -20.99 -21.16
N SER A 185 15.89 -21.26 -20.71
CA SER A 185 16.98 -20.29 -20.75
C SER A 185 17.40 -19.88 -22.17
N ARG A 186 17.24 -20.75 -23.15
CA ARG A 186 17.55 -20.48 -24.57
C ARG A 186 16.46 -19.74 -25.32
N SER A 187 15.27 -19.66 -24.75
CA SER A 187 14.14 -19.00 -25.40
C SER A 187 14.36 -17.49 -25.51
N GLU A 188 14.12 -16.93 -26.68
CA GLU A 188 14.26 -15.49 -26.96
C GLU A 188 13.26 -14.62 -26.20
N ILE A 189 12.09 -15.19 -25.85
CA ILE A 189 11.09 -14.44 -25.08
C ILE A 189 11.47 -14.27 -23.60
N ILE A 190 12.45 -15.02 -23.10
CA ILE A 190 12.97 -14.89 -21.74
C ILE A 190 14.01 -13.76 -21.71
N PRO A 191 13.77 -12.66 -20.97
CA PRO A 191 14.75 -11.60 -20.82
C PRO A 191 16.06 -12.10 -20.24
N GLU A 192 17.19 -11.59 -20.72
CA GLU A 192 18.53 -12.02 -20.30
C GLU A 192 18.71 -12.03 -18.78
N ALA A 193 18.20 -10.97 -18.12
CA ALA A 193 18.23 -10.85 -16.66
C ALA A 193 17.50 -11.98 -15.90
N LYS A 194 16.66 -12.78 -16.57
CA LYS A 194 15.95 -13.92 -15.98
C LYS A 194 16.59 -15.27 -16.30
N LYS A 195 17.48 -15.34 -17.28
CA LYS A 195 18.11 -16.59 -17.70
C LYS A 195 19.01 -17.18 -16.63
N GLU A 196 19.64 -16.35 -15.81
CA GLU A 196 20.51 -16.78 -14.71
C GLU A 196 19.78 -17.72 -13.72
N LEU A 197 18.51 -17.46 -13.44
CA LEU A 197 17.67 -18.35 -12.63
C LEU A 197 17.58 -19.76 -13.21
N PHE A 198 17.32 -19.88 -14.51
CA PHE A 198 17.15 -21.17 -15.17
C PHE A 198 18.48 -21.91 -15.34
N HIS A 199 19.58 -21.21 -15.59
CA HIS A 199 20.93 -21.80 -15.56
C HIS A 199 21.32 -22.31 -14.16
N PHE A 200 20.90 -21.63 -13.11
CA PHE A 200 21.11 -22.12 -11.75
C PHE A 200 20.32 -23.41 -11.50
N LEU A 201 19.03 -23.44 -11.88
CA LEU A 201 18.17 -24.62 -11.71
C LEU A 201 18.64 -25.82 -12.54
N GLU A 202 19.15 -25.59 -13.74
CA GLU A 202 19.75 -26.66 -14.58
C GLU A 202 20.92 -27.34 -13.87
N LYS A 203 21.70 -26.60 -13.08
CA LYS A 203 22.90 -27.13 -12.41
C LYS A 203 22.63 -27.70 -11.03
N LYS A 204 21.71 -27.18 -10.27
CA LYS A 204 21.61 -27.48 -8.82
C LYS A 204 20.24 -27.93 -8.33
N GLU A 205 19.14 -27.71 -9.06
CA GLU A 205 17.76 -27.98 -8.64
C GLU A 205 17.41 -27.54 -7.19
N ASN A 206 18.10 -26.52 -6.67
CA ASN A 206 17.85 -25.99 -5.35
C ASN A 206 16.85 -24.83 -5.41
N TYR A 207 15.58 -25.14 -5.35
CA TYR A 207 14.48 -24.16 -5.47
C TYR A 207 14.47 -23.09 -4.39
N LYS A 208 14.95 -23.39 -3.19
CA LYS A 208 15.05 -22.40 -2.10
C LYS A 208 16.12 -21.35 -2.39
N GLU A 209 17.25 -21.76 -2.91
CA GLU A 209 18.33 -20.85 -3.31
C GLU A 209 17.99 -20.11 -4.61
N ALA A 210 17.24 -20.73 -5.51
CA ALA A 210 16.81 -20.15 -6.78
C ALA A 210 16.08 -18.82 -6.61
N PHE A 211 15.46 -18.56 -5.45
CA PHE A 211 14.87 -17.24 -5.14
C PHE A 211 15.89 -16.09 -5.11
N MET A 212 17.18 -16.36 -4.99
CA MET A 212 18.21 -15.33 -5.08
C MET A 212 18.33 -14.71 -6.49
N PHE A 213 17.86 -15.42 -7.51
CA PHE A 213 17.94 -15.07 -8.92
C PHE A 213 16.62 -14.51 -9.47
N VAL A 214 15.54 -14.44 -8.69
CA VAL A 214 14.30 -13.78 -9.11
C VAL A 214 14.38 -12.26 -8.99
N GLU A 215 13.47 -11.56 -9.63
CA GLU A 215 13.37 -10.10 -9.51
C GLU A 215 13.17 -9.67 -8.05
N LYS A 216 14.24 -9.14 -7.45
CA LYS A 216 14.29 -8.78 -6.03
C LYS A 216 13.18 -7.82 -5.58
N LYS A 217 12.78 -6.88 -6.45
CA LYS A 217 11.74 -5.90 -6.14
C LYS A 217 10.39 -6.56 -5.95
N SER A 218 9.99 -7.42 -6.89
CA SER A 218 8.72 -8.15 -6.86
C SER A 218 8.67 -9.12 -5.69
N LEU A 219 9.74 -9.89 -5.46
CA LEU A 219 9.81 -10.79 -4.33
C LEU A 219 9.73 -10.03 -3.00
N LYS A 220 10.45 -8.94 -2.85
CA LYS A 220 10.41 -8.12 -1.63
C LYS A 220 9.03 -7.50 -1.38
N GLN A 221 8.29 -7.15 -2.42
CA GLN A 221 6.90 -6.69 -2.28
C GLN A 221 6.00 -7.82 -1.78
N MET A 222 6.12 -9.03 -2.33
CA MET A 222 5.39 -10.21 -1.90
C MET A 222 5.67 -10.54 -0.43
N LEU A 223 6.94 -10.58 -0.03
CA LEU A 223 7.35 -10.88 1.34
C LEU A 223 6.86 -9.81 2.34
N LYS A 224 6.85 -8.52 1.96
CA LYS A 224 6.24 -7.46 2.77
C LYS A 224 4.73 -7.60 2.91
N ALA A 225 4.04 -8.12 1.90
CA ALA A 225 2.62 -8.40 1.99
C ALA A 225 2.36 -9.59 2.94
N ILE A 226 3.22 -10.61 2.93
CA ILE A 226 3.17 -11.73 3.89
C ILE A 226 3.37 -11.23 5.33
N GLN A 227 4.34 -10.34 5.58
CA GLN A 227 4.48 -9.75 6.92
C GLN A 227 3.22 -8.99 7.35
N ALA A 228 2.60 -8.25 6.42
CA ALA A 228 1.35 -7.53 6.68
C ALA A 228 0.17 -8.49 6.96
N LYS A 229 0.11 -9.64 6.27
CA LYS A 229 -0.89 -10.69 6.54
C LYS A 229 -0.69 -11.28 7.94
N ARG A 230 0.53 -11.67 8.30
CA ARG A 230 0.84 -12.17 9.65
C ARG A 230 0.45 -11.17 10.74
N PHE A 231 0.65 -9.88 10.48
CA PHE A 231 0.18 -8.85 11.40
C PHE A 231 -1.35 -8.85 11.52
N ASN A 232 -2.07 -8.90 10.42
CA ASN A 232 -3.54 -8.93 10.43
C ASN A 232 -4.05 -10.16 11.17
N ASP A 233 -3.49 -11.35 10.89
CA ASP A 233 -3.87 -12.61 11.54
C ASP A 233 -3.63 -12.55 13.07
N THR A 234 -2.46 -12.03 13.48
CA THR A 234 -2.14 -11.84 14.92
C THR A 234 -3.09 -10.83 15.57
N LEU A 235 -3.39 -9.71 14.87
CA LEU A 235 -4.31 -8.72 15.40
C LEU A 235 -5.71 -9.29 15.56
N GLU A 236 -6.19 -10.08 14.60
CA GLU A 236 -7.49 -10.72 14.66
C GLU A 236 -7.61 -11.69 15.85
N GLN A 237 -6.61 -12.54 16.04
CA GLN A 237 -6.55 -13.43 17.22
C GLN A 237 -6.62 -12.65 18.53
N LEU A 238 -5.89 -11.53 18.63
CA LEU A 238 -5.94 -10.66 19.81
C LEU A 238 -7.29 -9.96 19.98
N MET A 239 -7.91 -9.53 18.88
CA MET A 239 -9.26 -8.92 18.91
C MET A 239 -10.30 -9.92 19.42
N ILE A 240 -10.25 -11.16 18.93
CA ILE A 240 -11.13 -12.25 19.40
C ILE A 240 -10.88 -12.54 20.89
N ALA A 241 -9.63 -12.72 21.31
CA ALA A 241 -9.26 -13.00 22.71
C ALA A 241 -9.64 -11.88 23.68
N LYS A 242 -9.86 -10.66 23.21
CA LYS A 242 -10.32 -9.50 23.99
C LYS A 242 -11.81 -9.19 23.77
N ASN A 243 -12.57 -10.10 23.19
CA ASN A 243 -14.01 -9.96 22.91
C ASN A 243 -14.34 -8.67 22.14
N CYS A 244 -13.48 -8.25 21.23
CA CYS A 244 -13.74 -7.11 20.35
C CYS A 244 -14.85 -7.47 19.34
N LYS A 245 -15.75 -6.52 19.04
CA LYS A 245 -16.82 -6.72 18.06
C LYS A 245 -16.39 -6.15 16.70
N GLY A 246 -16.26 -7.01 15.68
CA GLY A 246 -15.82 -6.62 14.34
C GLY A 246 -14.51 -5.82 14.40
N LEU A 247 -14.47 -4.66 13.77
CA LEU A 247 -13.30 -3.78 13.76
C LEU A 247 -13.17 -2.87 15.00
N ARG A 248 -14.11 -2.91 15.96
CA ARG A 248 -14.07 -2.09 17.18
C ARG A 248 -13.03 -2.62 18.15
N ALA A 249 -11.94 -1.89 18.30
CA ALA A 249 -10.85 -2.24 19.21
C ALA A 249 -11.06 -1.72 20.63
N THR A 250 -10.33 -2.29 21.59
CA THR A 250 -10.32 -1.88 22.99
C THR A 250 -8.92 -1.49 23.46
N LYS A 251 -8.82 -0.76 24.55
CA LYS A 251 -7.53 -0.42 25.18
C LYS A 251 -6.84 -1.62 25.84
N ALA A 252 -7.55 -2.76 25.97
CA ALA A 252 -7.00 -4.01 26.48
C ALA A 252 -6.07 -4.72 25.48
N LEU A 253 -6.09 -4.29 24.22
CA LEU A 253 -5.12 -4.76 23.21
C LEU A 253 -3.72 -4.22 23.54
N PRO A 254 -2.64 -4.98 23.25
CA PRO A 254 -1.29 -4.46 23.31
C PRO A 254 -1.17 -3.24 22.39
N ARG A 255 -0.39 -2.24 22.78
CA ARG A 255 -0.26 -1.01 21.97
C ARG A 255 0.30 -1.25 20.58
N LYS A 256 1.15 -2.27 20.43
CA LYS A 256 1.84 -2.61 19.19
C LYS A 256 1.98 -4.12 19.05
N ILE A 257 2.02 -4.59 17.83
CA ILE A 257 2.45 -5.95 17.46
C ILE A 257 3.76 -5.82 16.71
N MET A 258 4.67 -6.76 16.97
CA MET A 258 5.94 -6.88 16.29
C MET A 258 5.96 -8.17 15.48
N ILE A 259 6.18 -8.07 14.18
CA ILE A 259 6.36 -9.22 13.28
C ILE A 259 7.84 -9.38 12.97
N THR A 260 8.42 -10.46 13.46
CA THR A 260 9.81 -10.82 13.18
C THR A 260 9.91 -11.52 11.83
N PRO A 261 10.85 -11.12 10.96
CA PRO A 261 11.05 -11.79 9.69
C PRO A 261 11.63 -13.21 9.92
N THR A 262 11.21 -14.15 9.07
CA THR A 262 11.82 -15.49 9.00
C THR A 262 13.25 -15.41 8.46
N GLU A 263 14.04 -16.49 8.60
CA GLU A 263 15.39 -16.55 8.03
C GLU A 263 15.39 -16.35 6.51
N PHE A 264 14.38 -16.90 5.82
CA PHE A 264 14.19 -16.67 4.39
C PHE A 264 13.96 -15.17 4.10
N GLU A 265 13.07 -14.52 4.81
CA GLU A 265 12.76 -13.08 4.63
C GLU A 265 13.97 -12.18 4.93
N LYS A 266 14.79 -12.52 5.92
CA LYS A 266 16.03 -11.79 6.26
C LYS A 266 17.02 -11.80 5.10
N LYS A 267 17.16 -12.91 4.37
CA LYS A 267 18.02 -13.02 3.17
C LYS A 267 17.66 -11.98 2.10
N PHE A 268 16.38 -11.58 2.02
CA PHE A 268 15.90 -10.54 1.10
C PHE A 268 15.82 -9.14 1.73
N GLY A 269 16.47 -8.95 2.88
CA GLY A 269 16.59 -7.66 3.55
C GLY A 269 15.29 -7.16 4.18
N LEU A 270 14.40 -8.07 4.60
CA LEU A 270 13.26 -7.71 5.44
C LEU A 270 13.73 -7.51 6.89
N ARG A 271 13.14 -6.51 7.53
CA ARG A 271 13.41 -6.18 8.93
C ARG A 271 12.16 -6.42 9.76
N LYS A 272 12.31 -6.39 11.07
CA LYS A 272 11.19 -6.37 12.01
C LYS A 272 10.19 -5.28 11.61
N MET A 273 8.92 -5.63 11.57
CA MET A 273 7.83 -4.69 11.36
C MET A 273 7.10 -4.47 12.69
N GLU A 274 7.07 -3.23 13.14
CA GLU A 274 6.32 -2.82 14.30
C GLU A 274 5.15 -1.95 13.86
N ARG A 275 3.95 -2.25 14.34
CA ARG A 275 2.74 -1.49 13.99
C ARG A 275 1.80 -1.41 15.19
N LYS A 276 1.16 -0.25 15.36
CA LYS A 276 0.09 -0.06 16.35
C LYS A 276 -1.08 -0.99 16.05
N THR A 277 -1.69 -1.54 17.09
CA THR A 277 -2.84 -2.46 16.99
C THR A 277 -4.15 -1.76 16.70
N PHE A 278 -4.28 -0.52 17.13
CA PHE A 278 -5.48 0.28 16.92
C PHE A 278 -5.12 1.74 16.61
N PHE A 279 -6.09 2.45 16.07
CA PHE A 279 -6.05 3.89 15.88
C PHE A 279 -7.39 4.52 16.27
N LYS A 280 -7.41 5.85 16.34
CA LYS A 280 -8.59 6.67 16.50
C LYS A 280 -8.61 7.70 15.40
N ALA A 281 -9.77 7.85 14.74
CA ALA A 281 -9.97 8.95 13.81
C ALA A 281 -10.08 10.28 14.57
N LYS A 282 -9.56 11.33 13.94
CA LYS A 282 -9.62 12.70 14.44
C LYS A 282 -10.40 13.58 13.48
N LYS A 283 -10.85 14.73 13.95
CA LYS A 283 -11.48 15.79 13.13
C LYS A 283 -12.68 15.28 12.30
N PHE A 284 -13.41 14.29 12.82
CA PHE A 284 -14.57 13.73 12.12
C PHE A 284 -15.66 14.80 11.98
N ARG A 285 -16.15 15.00 10.76
CA ARG A 285 -17.23 15.91 10.40
C ARG A 285 -18.06 15.31 9.28
N LEU A 286 -19.36 15.58 9.29
CA LEU A 286 -20.27 15.36 8.17
C LEU A 286 -20.69 16.72 7.62
N LYS A 287 -20.75 16.85 6.32
CA LYS A 287 -21.26 18.01 5.61
C LYS A 287 -22.25 17.55 4.56
N THR A 288 -23.47 18.08 4.60
CA THR A 288 -24.51 17.81 3.60
C THR A 288 -24.05 18.26 2.21
N THR A 289 -24.50 17.58 1.18
CA THR A 289 -24.45 18.04 -0.20
C THR A 289 -25.80 18.67 -0.58
N ASN A 290 -25.97 19.03 -1.84
CA ASN A 290 -27.26 19.51 -2.38
C ASN A 290 -28.22 18.35 -2.70
N LYS A 291 -27.82 17.12 -2.49
CA LYS A 291 -28.64 15.91 -2.71
C LYS A 291 -29.03 15.30 -1.37
N GLU A 292 -30.26 14.79 -1.34
CA GLU A 292 -30.79 14.06 -0.21
C GLU A 292 -29.96 12.81 0.07
N ASP A 293 -29.76 12.46 1.34
CA ASP A 293 -29.00 11.30 1.80
C ASP A 293 -27.53 11.22 1.35
N GLU A 294 -26.96 12.29 0.79
CA GLU A 294 -25.57 12.37 0.36
C GLU A 294 -24.76 13.33 1.21
N TYR A 295 -23.62 12.88 1.75
CA TYR A 295 -22.79 13.61 2.70
C TYR A 295 -21.31 13.50 2.37
N TRP A 296 -20.59 14.59 2.52
CA TRP A 296 -19.13 14.55 2.65
C TRP A 296 -18.75 14.20 4.08
N THR A 297 -18.10 13.05 4.27
CA THR A 297 -17.45 12.74 5.56
C THR A 297 -15.98 13.16 5.50
N HIS A 298 -15.56 13.89 6.53
CA HIS A 298 -14.18 14.35 6.69
C HIS A 298 -13.60 13.76 7.96
N PHE A 299 -12.40 13.20 7.88
CA PHE A 299 -11.68 12.68 9.03
C PHE A 299 -10.17 12.66 8.79
N ALA A 300 -9.39 12.61 9.87
CA ALA A 300 -7.94 12.44 9.80
C ALA A 300 -7.52 11.14 10.49
N LEU A 301 -6.60 10.41 9.86
CA LEU A 301 -6.01 9.19 10.40
C LEU A 301 -4.50 9.34 10.55
N PRO A 302 -3.89 8.67 11.54
CA PRO A 302 -2.44 8.58 11.64
C PRO A 302 -1.83 7.96 10.39
N THR A 303 -0.61 8.35 10.06
CA THR A 303 0.15 7.76 8.94
C THR A 303 0.23 6.25 9.07
N GLY A 304 0.01 5.56 7.95
CA GLY A 304 -0.02 4.10 7.88
C GLY A 304 -1.38 3.48 8.20
N CYS A 305 -2.39 4.25 8.65
CA CYS A 305 -3.77 3.76 8.77
C CYS A 305 -4.51 3.88 7.44
N TYR A 306 -5.42 2.94 7.18
CA TYR A 306 -6.17 2.85 5.93
C TYR A 306 -7.56 3.45 6.08
N ALA A 307 -7.91 4.38 5.20
CA ALA A 307 -9.25 4.96 5.16
C ALA A 307 -10.32 3.89 4.90
N THR A 308 -10.03 2.90 4.04
CA THR A 308 -10.92 1.77 3.75
C THR A 308 -11.27 0.96 4.99
N ILE A 309 -10.33 0.76 5.92
CA ILE A 309 -10.59 0.08 7.20
C ILE A 309 -11.50 0.92 8.09
N TYR A 310 -11.29 2.25 8.14
CA TYR A 310 -12.16 3.13 8.92
C TYR A 310 -13.57 3.21 8.33
N LEU A 311 -13.71 3.30 7.02
CA LEU A 311 -15.01 3.30 6.34
C LEU A 311 -15.76 1.97 6.53
N LYS A 312 -15.05 0.84 6.45
CA LYS A 312 -15.59 -0.49 6.75
C LYS A 312 -16.09 -0.55 8.21
N PHE A 313 -15.30 -0.07 9.16
CA PHE A 313 -15.73 0.02 10.57
C PHE A 313 -16.99 0.86 10.72
N LEU A 314 -17.08 2.04 10.11
CA LEU A 314 -18.28 2.88 10.16
C LEU A 314 -19.50 2.14 9.58
N LYS A 315 -19.34 1.50 8.41
CA LYS A 315 -20.43 0.75 7.75
C LYS A 315 -20.93 -0.41 8.61
N GLU A 316 -20.05 -1.26 9.13
CA GLU A 316 -20.39 -2.41 9.97
C GLU A 316 -21.03 -2.00 11.31
N SER A 317 -20.66 -0.84 11.84
CA SER A 317 -21.20 -0.35 13.12
C SER A 317 -22.57 0.32 12.99
N LEU A 318 -23.07 0.55 11.78
CA LEU A 318 -24.39 1.08 11.50
C LEU A 318 -25.44 -0.04 11.31
N LEU A 319 -24.99 -1.24 10.98
CA LEU A 319 -25.81 -2.47 10.90
C LEU A 319 -26.13 -2.97 12.31
#